data_a3ebda9bd4f6b47adf4cb1d9f7ecc794
#
_entry.id   a3ebda9bd4f6b47adf4cb1d9f7ecc794
#
_cell.length_a   1.000
_cell.length_b   1.000
_cell.length_c   1.000
_cell.angle_alpha   90.00
_cell.angle_beta   90.00
_cell.angle_gamma   90.00
#
_symmetry.space_group_name_H-M   'P 1'
#
loop_
_entity.id
_entity.type
_entity.pdbx_description
1 polymer ?
#
loop_
_entity_poly.entity_id
_entity_poly.type
_entity_poly.pdbx_seq_one_letter_code
_entity_poly.pdbx_strand_id
1 'polypeptide(L)'
;MSQAEPSKLALFIDGANLHATAKTLGFEIDYKRLLKEFQGRGTLVRAYYYTAVIEDQEFSSIRPLIDWLDYNGFTVVTKATKEFFDANGRRKVKGSMDIELAVDAMQLARHVDEIVLFSGDGDFRPLVEAVQRHGVRVTVVSTISSQPPMIADELRRQTDTFIDVVELQPRIGRQPSERLSPREATERSPRSSPACGAGSRKT
;
A
#
# COMPACT_ATOMS: atom_id res chain seq x y z
N MET A 1 28.05 28.23 2.13
CA MET A 1 26.58 28.06 2.09
C MET A 1 26.28 26.66 2.62
N SER A 2 25.77 26.56 3.85
CA SER A 2 25.40 25.29 4.44
C SER A 2 24.20 24.75 3.63
N GLN A 3 24.34 23.62 2.96
CA GLN A 3 23.19 22.92 2.38
C GLN A 3 22.35 22.45 3.57
N ALA A 4 21.12 22.91 3.64
CA ALA A 4 20.17 22.38 4.62
C ALA A 4 20.04 20.87 4.39
N GLU A 5 20.17 20.07 5.45
CA GLU A 5 19.93 18.63 5.35
C GLU A 5 18.50 18.38 4.84
N PRO A 6 18.31 17.41 3.94
CA PRO A 6 16.98 17.08 3.45
C PRO A 6 16.08 16.61 4.61
N SER A 7 14.85 17.11 4.67
CA SER A 7 13.86 16.76 5.67
C SER A 7 13.66 15.23 5.73
N LYS A 8 13.68 14.67 6.94
CA LYS A 8 13.43 13.25 7.19
C LYS A 8 11.93 12.99 7.22
N LEU A 9 11.47 12.08 6.39
CA LEU A 9 10.04 11.75 6.31
C LEU A 9 9.78 10.26 6.50
N ALA A 10 8.58 9.93 6.98
CA ALA A 10 8.10 8.56 7.06
C ALA A 10 6.68 8.44 6.50
N LEU A 11 6.40 7.31 5.85
CA LEU A 11 5.09 7.00 5.31
C LEU A 11 4.36 6.02 6.24
N PHE A 12 3.10 6.32 6.52
CA PHE A 12 2.17 5.47 7.26
C PHE A 12 0.96 5.20 6.37
N ILE A 13 0.86 3.99 5.85
CA ILE A 13 -0.14 3.62 4.85
C ILE A 13 -1.18 2.69 5.48
N ASP A 14 -2.36 3.21 5.69
CA ASP A 14 -3.55 2.40 5.95
C ASP A 14 -3.96 1.72 4.65
N GLY A 15 -3.57 0.44 4.52
CA GLY A 15 -3.74 -0.32 3.29
C GLY A 15 -5.21 -0.48 2.88
N ALA A 16 -6.11 -0.62 3.85
CA ALA A 16 -7.54 -0.75 3.58
C ALA A 16 -8.14 0.55 3.04
N ASN A 17 -7.82 1.68 3.67
CA ASN A 17 -8.30 3.00 3.28
C ASN A 17 -7.74 3.41 1.91
N LEU A 18 -6.42 3.26 1.71
CA LEU A 18 -5.77 3.61 0.45
C LEU A 18 -6.29 2.75 -0.71
N HIS A 19 -6.47 1.44 -0.49
CA HIS A 19 -7.06 0.55 -1.51
C HIS A 19 -8.49 0.96 -1.86
N ALA A 20 -9.33 1.23 -0.87
CA ALA A 20 -10.69 1.70 -1.09
C ALA A 20 -10.73 3.01 -1.88
N THR A 21 -9.85 3.95 -1.53
CA THR A 21 -9.71 5.26 -2.21
C THR A 21 -9.31 5.08 -3.68
N ALA A 22 -8.26 4.32 -3.96
CA ALA A 22 -7.80 4.07 -5.33
C ALA A 22 -8.86 3.35 -6.17
N LYS A 23 -9.54 2.36 -5.58
CA LYS A 23 -10.64 1.64 -6.21
C LYS A 23 -11.80 2.57 -6.58
N THR A 24 -12.18 3.47 -5.67
CA THR A 24 -13.26 4.45 -5.90
C THR A 24 -12.89 5.42 -7.04
N LEU A 25 -11.61 5.78 -7.15
CA LEU A 25 -11.09 6.63 -8.22
C LEU A 25 -10.77 5.87 -9.52
N GLY A 26 -10.93 4.54 -9.54
CA GLY A 26 -10.80 3.71 -10.74
C GLY A 26 -9.36 3.47 -11.21
N PHE A 27 -8.36 3.50 -10.32
CA PHE A 27 -6.97 3.19 -10.67
C PHE A 27 -6.31 2.22 -9.68
N GLU A 28 -5.19 1.63 -10.11
CA GLU A 28 -4.36 0.77 -9.28
C GLU A 28 -3.07 1.51 -8.88
N ILE A 29 -2.64 1.31 -7.64
CA ILE A 29 -1.42 1.92 -7.12
C ILE A 29 -0.21 1.06 -7.49
N ASP A 30 0.82 1.71 -8.01
CA ASP A 30 2.16 1.16 -8.12
C ASP A 30 2.97 1.59 -6.88
N TYR A 31 3.13 0.69 -5.93
CA TYR A 31 3.83 0.97 -4.68
C TYR A 31 5.31 1.30 -4.87
N LYS A 32 5.96 0.79 -5.94
CA LYS A 32 7.34 1.15 -6.26
C LYS A 32 7.44 2.61 -6.69
N ARG A 33 6.49 3.06 -7.52
CA ARG A 33 6.40 4.46 -7.93
C ARG A 33 6.04 5.36 -6.76
N LEU A 34 5.14 4.91 -5.88
CA LEU A 34 4.77 5.62 -4.65
C LEU A 34 6.01 5.84 -3.78
N LEU A 35 6.79 4.79 -3.53
CA LEU A 35 8.02 4.89 -2.74
C LEU A 35 9.00 5.89 -3.37
N LYS A 36 9.23 5.79 -4.68
CA LYS A 36 10.12 6.69 -5.43
C LYS A 36 9.67 8.15 -5.39
N GLU A 37 8.36 8.39 -5.49
CA GLU A 37 7.79 9.76 -5.41
C GLU A 37 8.13 10.42 -4.08
N PHE A 38 7.99 9.71 -2.96
CA PHE A 38 8.29 10.26 -1.65
C PHE A 38 9.78 10.27 -1.31
N GLN A 39 10.58 9.36 -1.85
CA GLN A 39 12.06 9.45 -1.80
C GLN A 39 12.59 10.71 -2.51
N GLY A 40 11.88 11.20 -3.51
CA GLY A 40 12.22 12.45 -4.19
C GLY A 40 11.90 13.73 -3.39
N ARG A 41 11.12 13.62 -2.30
CA ARG A 41 10.71 14.77 -1.46
C ARG A 41 11.63 15.03 -0.27
N GLY A 42 12.41 14.03 0.13
CA GLY A 42 13.31 14.12 1.27
C GLY A 42 13.95 12.78 1.59
N THR A 43 14.61 12.68 2.75
CA THR A 43 15.17 11.43 3.25
C THR A 43 14.06 10.54 3.81
N LEU A 44 13.65 9.53 3.04
CA LEU A 44 12.66 8.57 3.49
C LEU A 44 13.27 7.61 4.53
N VAL A 45 12.86 7.75 5.78
CA VAL A 45 13.35 6.93 6.91
C VAL A 45 12.70 5.56 6.92
N ARG A 46 11.37 5.52 6.78
CA ARG A 46 10.56 4.28 6.78
C ARG A 46 9.30 4.47 5.94
N ALA A 47 8.82 3.37 5.39
CA ALA A 47 7.50 3.27 4.78
C ALA A 47 6.76 2.08 5.40
N TYR A 48 5.78 2.37 6.23
CA TYR A 48 4.94 1.35 6.87
C TYR A 48 3.68 1.10 6.05
N TYR A 49 3.28 -0.16 5.98
CA TYR A 49 2.03 -0.58 5.36
C TYR A 49 1.25 -1.46 6.33
N TYR A 50 0.06 -1.01 6.72
CA TYR A 50 -0.80 -1.66 7.69
C TYR A 50 -1.94 -2.38 7.00
N THR A 51 -2.13 -3.67 7.31
CA THR A 51 -3.22 -4.43 6.75
C THR A 51 -3.67 -5.56 7.66
N ALA A 52 -4.98 -5.81 7.68
CA ALA A 52 -5.55 -6.96 8.34
C ALA A 52 -5.51 -8.17 7.40
N VAL A 53 -5.16 -9.35 7.93
CA VAL A 53 -5.13 -10.61 7.19
C VAL A 53 -6.13 -11.57 7.82
N ILE A 54 -6.96 -12.21 7.01
CA ILE A 54 -7.95 -13.18 7.50
C ILE A 54 -7.24 -14.51 7.80
N GLU A 55 -7.38 -14.99 9.04
CA GLU A 55 -6.62 -16.14 9.57
C GLU A 55 -6.93 -17.46 8.86
N ASP A 56 -8.17 -17.64 8.38
CA ASP A 56 -8.65 -18.93 7.83
C ASP A 56 -8.52 -19.05 6.30
N GLN A 57 -7.87 -18.11 5.62
CA GLN A 57 -7.68 -18.16 4.17
C GLN A 57 -6.23 -18.50 3.82
N GLU A 58 -5.95 -19.80 3.57
CA GLU A 58 -4.67 -20.25 2.99
C GLU A 58 -4.32 -19.51 1.68
N PHE A 59 -5.32 -19.02 0.95
CA PHE A 59 -5.19 -18.23 -0.27
C PHE A 59 -5.77 -16.82 -0.09
N SER A 60 -5.17 -16.01 0.76
CA SER A 60 -5.50 -14.59 0.82
C SER A 60 -4.94 -13.88 -0.41
N SER A 61 -5.80 -13.20 -1.17
CA SER A 61 -5.42 -12.43 -2.38
C SER A 61 -4.42 -11.30 -2.09
N ILE A 62 -4.27 -10.91 -0.81
CA ILE A 62 -3.34 -9.84 -0.38
C ILE A 62 -1.92 -10.38 -0.08
N ARG A 63 -1.74 -11.69 0.15
CA ARG A 63 -0.41 -12.25 0.49
C ARG A 63 0.67 -11.92 -0.54
N PRO A 64 0.45 -12.07 -1.87
CA PRO A 64 1.46 -11.70 -2.84
C PRO A 64 1.87 -10.23 -2.79
N LEU A 65 0.94 -9.33 -2.43
CA LEU A 65 1.25 -7.93 -2.22
C LEU A 65 2.09 -7.72 -0.95
N ILE A 66 1.74 -8.38 0.14
CA ILE A 66 2.50 -8.32 1.42
C ILE A 66 3.94 -8.76 1.19
N ASP A 67 4.14 -9.94 0.60
CA ASP A 67 5.46 -10.49 0.31
C ASP A 67 6.27 -9.54 -0.60
N TRP A 68 5.61 -8.98 -1.62
CA TRP A 68 6.27 -8.03 -2.50
C TRP A 68 6.67 -6.75 -1.76
N LEU A 69 5.81 -6.20 -0.91
CA LEU A 69 6.09 -4.98 -0.14
C LEU A 69 7.28 -5.19 0.82
N ASP A 70 7.33 -6.31 1.54
CA ASP A 70 8.44 -6.65 2.44
C ASP A 70 9.78 -6.70 1.71
N TYR A 71 9.81 -7.26 0.49
CA TYR A 71 11.03 -7.30 -0.32
C TYR A 71 11.40 -5.97 -0.98
N ASN A 72 10.48 -4.99 -1.01
CA ASN A 72 10.67 -3.74 -1.74
C ASN A 72 10.74 -2.49 -0.87
N GLY A 73 11.17 -2.64 0.39
CA GLY A 73 11.53 -1.52 1.27
C GLY A 73 10.37 -0.95 2.09
N PHE A 74 9.27 -1.67 2.19
CA PHE A 74 8.21 -1.37 3.16
C PHE A 74 8.40 -2.21 4.43
N THR A 75 7.95 -1.68 5.54
CA THR A 75 7.74 -2.44 6.77
C THR A 75 6.26 -2.79 6.85
N VAL A 76 5.93 -4.06 6.61
CA VAL A 76 4.53 -4.49 6.62
C VAL A 76 4.12 -4.91 8.02
N VAL A 77 3.07 -4.29 8.54
CA VAL A 77 2.48 -4.62 9.83
C VAL A 77 1.15 -5.31 9.56
N THR A 78 1.03 -6.57 9.96
CA THR A 78 -0.16 -7.36 9.75
C THR A 78 -0.83 -7.74 11.06
N LYS A 79 -2.15 -7.85 11.05
CA LYS A 79 -2.95 -8.33 12.16
C LYS A 79 -3.87 -9.44 11.68
N ALA A 80 -3.77 -10.60 12.32
CA ALA A 80 -4.70 -11.68 12.08
C ALA A 80 -6.11 -11.28 12.55
N THR A 81 -7.08 -11.40 11.68
CA THR A 81 -8.47 -11.07 11.97
C THR A 81 -9.37 -12.25 11.71
N LYS A 82 -10.44 -12.37 12.52
CA LYS A 82 -11.48 -13.37 12.30
C LYS A 82 -12.68 -12.74 11.61
N GLU A 83 -13.23 -13.48 10.68
CA GLU A 83 -14.53 -13.14 10.12
C GLU A 83 -15.62 -13.56 11.06
N PHE A 84 -16.65 -12.74 11.15
CA PHE A 84 -17.89 -13.11 11.83
C PHE A 84 -19.08 -12.62 11.00
N PHE A 85 -20.20 -13.29 11.17
CA PHE A 85 -21.45 -12.89 10.56
C PHE A 85 -22.24 -12.09 11.59
N ASP A 86 -22.75 -10.91 11.19
CA ASP A 86 -23.64 -10.14 12.01
C ASP A 86 -25.03 -10.82 12.09
N ALA A 87 -25.92 -10.29 12.94
CA ALA A 87 -27.27 -10.80 13.12
C ALA A 87 -28.11 -10.83 11.82
N ASN A 88 -27.65 -10.13 10.78
CA ASN A 88 -28.28 -10.07 9.45
C ASN A 88 -27.60 -10.99 8.44
N GLY A 89 -26.68 -11.87 8.86
CA GLY A 89 -25.92 -12.76 7.98
C GLY A 89 -24.88 -12.05 7.10
N ARG A 90 -24.55 -10.79 7.39
CA ARG A 90 -23.53 -10.05 6.63
C ARG A 90 -22.16 -10.36 7.19
N ARG A 91 -21.25 -10.71 6.30
CA ARG A 91 -19.83 -10.93 6.61
C ARG A 91 -19.21 -9.64 7.09
N LYS A 92 -18.67 -9.65 8.30
CA LYS A 92 -17.89 -8.55 8.87
C LYS A 92 -16.51 -9.05 9.26
N VAL A 93 -15.51 -8.23 8.97
CA VAL A 93 -14.15 -8.42 9.44
C VAL A 93 -13.92 -7.44 10.58
N LYS A 94 -13.58 -7.95 11.76
CA LYS A 94 -13.26 -7.09 12.92
C LYS A 94 -11.73 -6.97 13.01
N GLY A 95 -11.21 -5.84 12.61
CA GLY A 95 -9.78 -5.55 12.75
C GLY A 95 -9.43 -4.26 12.04
N SER A 96 -9.36 -3.18 12.80
CA SER A 96 -8.70 -1.96 12.38
C SER A 96 -7.23 -2.06 12.78
N MET A 97 -6.36 -1.40 12.02
CA MET A 97 -4.93 -1.29 12.29
C MET A 97 -4.56 0.06 12.90
N ASP A 98 -5.57 0.83 13.34
CA ASP A 98 -5.42 2.22 13.75
C ASP A 98 -4.53 2.37 14.98
N ILE A 99 -4.64 1.43 15.93
CA ILE A 99 -3.84 1.44 17.16
C ILE A 99 -2.38 1.13 16.84
N GLU A 100 -2.11 0.10 16.05
CA GLU A 100 -0.76 -0.28 15.63
C GLU A 100 -0.11 0.88 14.86
N LEU A 101 -0.82 1.47 13.91
CA LEU A 101 -0.36 2.62 13.14
C LEU A 101 -0.08 3.82 14.07
N ALA A 102 -1.00 4.12 15.00
CA ALA A 102 -0.84 5.25 15.91
C ALA A 102 0.36 5.09 16.85
N VAL A 103 0.58 3.89 17.37
CA VAL A 103 1.72 3.59 18.25
C VAL A 103 3.04 3.76 17.50
N ASP A 104 3.16 3.19 16.31
CA ASP A 104 4.38 3.28 15.49
C ASP A 104 4.64 4.72 15.06
N ALA A 105 3.60 5.48 14.68
CA ALA A 105 3.71 6.89 14.31
C ALA A 105 4.21 7.74 15.48
N MET A 106 3.68 7.55 16.68
CA MET A 106 4.12 8.25 17.88
C MET A 106 5.56 7.91 18.27
N GLN A 107 5.98 6.65 18.09
CA GLN A 107 7.36 6.24 18.37
C GLN A 107 8.34 6.91 17.38
N LEU A 108 7.98 6.92 16.07
CA LEU A 108 8.85 7.45 15.04
C LEU A 108 8.83 8.99 14.98
N ALA A 109 7.80 9.65 15.48
CA ALA A 109 7.68 11.12 15.50
C ALA A 109 8.90 11.85 16.10
N ARG A 110 9.65 11.19 16.98
CA ARG A 110 10.88 11.75 17.60
C ARG A 110 12.11 11.74 16.67
N HIS A 111 12.01 11.10 15.51
CA HIS A 111 13.14 10.81 14.62
C HIS A 111 12.96 11.34 13.21
N VAL A 112 11.82 11.95 12.93
CA VAL A 112 11.45 12.48 11.61
C VAL A 112 10.94 13.91 11.71
N ASP A 113 11.02 14.63 10.61
CA ASP A 113 10.52 16.01 10.49
C ASP A 113 9.11 16.04 9.89
N GLU A 114 8.72 14.98 9.21
CA GLU A 114 7.43 14.87 8.55
C GLU A 114 6.89 13.42 8.58
N ILE A 115 5.60 13.29 8.88
CA ILE A 115 4.83 12.06 8.72
C ILE A 115 3.83 12.25 7.59
N VAL A 116 3.81 11.32 6.64
CA VAL A 116 2.82 11.25 5.57
C VAL A 116 1.85 10.11 5.86
N LEU A 117 0.62 10.45 6.19
CA LEU A 117 -0.45 9.49 6.52
C LEU A 117 -1.36 9.27 5.31
N PHE A 118 -1.42 8.05 4.81
CA PHE A 118 -2.34 7.63 3.75
C PHE A 118 -3.60 7.04 4.38
N SER A 119 -4.48 7.89 4.85
CA SER A 119 -5.82 7.54 5.33
C SER A 119 -6.71 8.77 5.34
N GLY A 120 -7.98 8.57 5.17
CA GLY A 120 -9.00 9.62 5.32
C GLY A 120 -9.84 9.46 6.58
N ASP A 121 -9.50 8.51 7.45
CA ASP A 121 -10.26 8.19 8.63
C ASP A 121 -10.15 9.29 9.71
N GLY A 122 -11.28 9.80 10.17
CA GLY A 122 -11.37 10.83 11.21
C GLY A 122 -10.81 10.39 12.56
N ASP A 123 -10.77 9.08 12.82
CA ASP A 123 -10.24 8.53 14.06
C ASP A 123 -8.73 8.82 14.22
N PHE A 124 -8.02 9.15 13.12
CA PHE A 124 -6.63 9.59 13.18
C PHE A 124 -6.44 11.07 13.56
N ARG A 125 -7.49 11.87 13.68
CA ARG A 125 -7.36 13.28 14.10
C ARG A 125 -6.56 13.46 15.40
N PRO A 126 -6.83 12.69 16.49
CA PRO A 126 -6.05 12.81 17.72
C PRO A 126 -4.58 12.43 17.56
N LEU A 127 -4.26 11.46 16.68
CA LEU A 127 -2.89 11.09 16.35
C LEU A 127 -2.18 12.26 15.69
N VAL A 128 -2.78 12.87 14.66
CA VAL A 128 -2.21 14.02 13.95
C VAL A 128 -1.90 15.16 14.92
N GLU A 129 -2.86 15.51 15.77
CA GLU A 129 -2.67 16.53 16.79
C GLU A 129 -1.51 16.18 17.75
N ALA A 130 -1.38 14.92 18.19
CA ALA A 130 -0.33 14.49 19.10
C ALA A 130 1.07 14.56 18.41
N VAL A 131 1.17 14.14 17.15
CA VAL A 131 2.41 14.20 16.35
C VAL A 131 2.85 15.66 16.15
N GLN A 132 1.91 16.55 15.82
CA GLN A 132 2.17 17.98 15.66
C GLN A 132 2.72 18.63 16.94
N ARG A 133 2.26 18.19 18.13
CA ARG A 133 2.82 18.66 19.43
C ARG A 133 4.29 18.28 19.63
N HIS A 134 4.81 17.30 18.90
CA HIS A 134 6.24 16.97 18.86
C HIS A 134 7.03 17.85 17.87
N GLY A 135 6.39 18.79 17.18
CA GLY A 135 7.01 19.66 16.18
C GLY A 135 7.16 18.97 14.81
N VAL A 136 6.51 17.84 14.60
CA VAL A 136 6.54 17.08 13.34
C VAL A 136 5.41 17.54 12.44
N ARG A 137 5.70 17.79 11.16
CA ARG A 137 4.69 18.11 10.16
C ARG A 137 3.90 16.86 9.77
N VAL A 138 2.61 17.00 9.60
CA VAL A 138 1.75 15.91 9.15
C VAL A 138 1.10 16.24 7.81
N THR A 139 1.42 15.45 6.81
CA THR A 139 0.76 15.46 5.50
C THR A 139 -0.22 14.30 5.42
N VAL A 140 -1.51 14.58 5.14
CA VAL A 140 -2.52 13.55 4.92
C VAL A 140 -2.77 13.38 3.42
N VAL A 141 -2.79 12.14 2.97
CA VAL A 141 -3.06 11.75 1.57
C VAL A 141 -4.37 10.98 1.53
N SER A 142 -5.38 11.55 0.91
CA SER A 142 -6.71 10.95 0.69
C SER A 142 -7.39 11.64 -0.49
N THR A 143 -8.71 11.60 -0.64
CA THR A 143 -9.38 12.30 -1.74
C THR A 143 -10.67 13.00 -1.30
N ILE A 144 -10.90 14.15 -1.93
CA ILE A 144 -12.19 14.87 -1.92
C ILE A 144 -12.92 14.71 -3.26
N SER A 145 -12.29 14.08 -4.24
CA SER A 145 -12.79 13.96 -5.62
C SER A 145 -13.77 12.79 -5.80
N SER A 146 -14.11 12.06 -4.73
CA SER A 146 -15.15 11.03 -4.70
C SER A 146 -16.45 11.53 -4.05
N GLN A 147 -17.55 10.80 -4.28
CA GLN A 147 -18.86 11.09 -3.65
C GLN A 147 -19.33 9.84 -2.88
N PRO A 148 -19.37 9.87 -1.53
CA PRO A 148 -18.86 10.94 -0.66
C PRO A 148 -17.34 11.06 -0.67
N PRO A 149 -16.76 12.18 -0.16
CA PRO A 149 -15.32 12.32 0.04
C PRO A 149 -14.79 11.19 0.93
N MET A 150 -13.57 10.71 0.64
CA MET A 150 -12.92 9.65 1.42
C MET A 150 -12.11 10.19 2.60
N ILE A 151 -12.12 11.49 2.82
CA ILE A 151 -11.48 12.13 3.98
C ILE A 151 -12.53 12.76 4.89
N ALA A 152 -12.41 12.50 6.19
CA ALA A 152 -13.20 13.17 7.22
C ALA A 152 -12.79 14.64 7.34
N ASP A 153 -13.79 15.53 7.48
CA ASP A 153 -13.57 16.97 7.49
C ASP A 153 -12.71 17.42 8.70
N GLU A 154 -12.91 16.81 9.86
CA GLU A 154 -12.10 17.07 11.05
C GLU A 154 -10.62 16.67 10.88
N LEU A 155 -10.31 15.57 10.17
CA LEU A 155 -8.93 15.18 9.87
C LEU A 155 -8.29 16.14 8.88
N ARG A 156 -9.03 16.53 7.85
CA ARG A 156 -8.56 17.48 6.84
C ARG A 156 -8.23 18.86 7.43
N ARG A 157 -9.01 19.30 8.41
CA ARG A 157 -8.76 20.60 9.10
C ARG A 157 -7.58 20.53 10.04
N GLN A 158 -7.27 19.37 10.60
CA GLN A 158 -6.18 19.17 11.54
C GLN A 158 -4.81 19.10 10.84
N THR A 159 -4.75 18.56 9.63
CA THR A 159 -3.46 18.32 8.93
C THR A 159 -2.76 19.62 8.52
N ASP A 160 -1.43 19.62 8.54
CA ASP A 160 -0.62 20.75 8.03
C ASP A 160 -0.68 20.83 6.51
N THR A 161 -0.71 19.70 5.84
CA THR A 161 -0.78 19.60 4.38
C THR A 161 -1.74 18.49 3.98
N PHE A 162 -2.60 18.76 3.03
CA PHE A 162 -3.45 17.76 2.39
C PHE A 162 -3.05 17.58 0.93
N ILE A 163 -2.91 16.32 0.51
CA ILE A 163 -2.65 15.96 -0.88
C ILE A 163 -3.79 15.07 -1.36
N ASP A 164 -4.47 15.51 -2.42
CA ASP A 164 -5.47 14.64 -3.08
C ASP A 164 -4.75 13.55 -3.87
N VAL A 165 -5.17 12.29 -3.67
CA VAL A 165 -4.62 11.13 -4.37
C VAL A 165 -4.73 11.29 -5.89
N VAL A 166 -5.74 12.02 -6.39
CA VAL A 166 -5.89 12.33 -7.82
C VAL A 166 -4.68 13.10 -8.37
N GLU A 167 -4.08 14.00 -7.58
CA GLU A 167 -2.88 14.74 -7.99
C GLU A 167 -1.64 13.83 -8.08
N LEU A 168 -1.63 12.75 -7.28
CA LEU A 168 -0.55 11.77 -7.29
C LEU A 168 -0.74 10.70 -8.38
N GLN A 169 -1.97 10.46 -8.83
CA GLN A 169 -2.31 9.38 -9.77
C GLN A 169 -1.37 9.29 -11.00
N PRO A 170 -0.97 10.39 -11.69
CA PRO A 170 -0.05 10.29 -12.83
C PRO A 170 1.32 9.75 -12.47
N ARG A 171 1.74 9.91 -11.20
CA ARG A 171 3.07 9.54 -10.67
C ARG A 171 3.09 8.18 -10.01
N ILE A 172 2.00 7.81 -9.30
CA ILE A 172 1.92 6.58 -8.51
C ILE A 172 0.96 5.53 -9.10
N GLY A 173 0.18 5.88 -10.13
CA GLY A 173 -0.75 4.95 -10.78
C GLY A 173 -0.02 3.94 -11.67
N ARG A 174 -0.52 2.70 -11.67
CA ARG A 174 -0.06 1.67 -12.60
C ARG A 174 -0.45 2.03 -14.02
N GLN A 175 0.49 2.01 -14.95
CA GLN A 175 0.22 2.27 -16.36
C GLN A 175 -0.51 1.09 -17.01
N PRO A 176 -1.48 1.32 -17.91
CA PRO A 176 -2.20 0.25 -18.62
C PRO A 176 -1.28 -0.69 -19.40
N SER A 177 -0.13 -0.22 -19.86
CA SER A 177 0.89 -0.99 -20.58
C SER A 177 1.67 -1.97 -19.71
N GLU A 178 1.62 -1.86 -18.40
CA GLU A 178 2.30 -2.74 -17.43
C GLU A 178 1.43 -3.90 -16.94
N ARG A 179 0.18 -4.01 -17.43
CA ARG A 179 -0.58 -5.25 -17.29
C ARG A 179 0.13 -6.28 -18.16
N LEU A 180 0.86 -7.19 -17.53
CA LEU A 180 1.51 -8.32 -18.18
C LEU A 180 0.54 -8.94 -19.18
N SER A 181 0.86 -8.82 -20.49
CA SER A 181 0.20 -9.61 -21.49
C SER A 181 0.42 -11.08 -21.14
N PRO A 182 -0.61 -11.93 -21.15
CA PRO A 182 -0.46 -13.36 -20.93
C PRO A 182 0.12 -13.99 -22.23
N ARG A 183 1.39 -13.73 -22.52
CA ARG A 183 2.13 -14.31 -23.62
C ARG A 183 3.58 -14.53 -23.21
N GLU A 184 3.81 -15.68 -22.58
CA GLU A 184 5.08 -16.41 -22.63
C GLU A 184 5.00 -17.75 -21.89
N ALA A 185 3.82 -18.38 -21.88
CA ALA A 185 3.65 -19.72 -21.33
C ALA A 185 3.30 -20.79 -22.39
N THR A 186 3.50 -20.50 -23.69
CA THR A 186 3.16 -21.50 -24.71
C THR A 186 4.16 -21.43 -25.89
N GLU A 187 5.41 -21.79 -25.64
CA GLU A 187 6.32 -22.25 -26.69
C GLU A 187 7.51 -23.03 -26.09
N ARG A 188 7.20 -24.14 -25.45
CA ARG A 188 8.11 -25.28 -25.38
C ARG A 188 7.42 -26.48 -25.96
N SER A 189 7.36 -26.51 -27.29
CA SER A 189 7.07 -27.70 -28.07
C SER A 189 8.15 -28.74 -27.81
N PRO A 190 7.85 -29.98 -27.50
CA PRO A 190 8.86 -31.04 -27.39
C PRO A 190 9.37 -31.34 -28.79
N ARG A 191 10.68 -31.20 -29.00
CA ARG A 191 11.38 -31.62 -30.21
C ARG A 191 11.17 -33.12 -30.36
N SER A 192 10.53 -33.48 -31.45
CA SER A 192 10.42 -34.85 -31.95
C SER A 192 11.78 -35.47 -32.12
N SER A 193 12.05 -36.59 -31.45
CA SER A 193 13.22 -37.45 -31.70
C SER A 193 13.04 -38.17 -33.05
N PRO A 194 14.10 -38.29 -33.85
CA PRO A 194 14.02 -39.05 -35.08
C PRO A 194 14.01 -40.57 -34.82
N ALA A 195 13.10 -41.21 -35.46
CA ALA A 195 12.98 -42.68 -35.47
C ALA A 195 14.24 -43.31 -36.09
N CYS A 196 14.86 -44.19 -35.32
CA CYS A 196 15.93 -45.05 -35.81
C CYS A 196 15.32 -46.23 -36.55
N GLY A 197 15.70 -46.36 -37.82
CA GLY A 197 15.15 -47.35 -38.72
C GLY A 197 15.56 -48.80 -38.39
N ALA A 198 14.60 -49.67 -38.54
CA ALA A 198 14.78 -51.12 -38.48
C ALA A 198 15.41 -51.62 -39.78
N GLY A 199 16.63 -52.12 -39.68
CA GLY A 199 17.27 -52.91 -40.72
C GLY A 199 16.87 -54.37 -40.59
N SER A 200 16.13 -54.85 -41.58
CA SER A 200 15.86 -56.25 -41.84
C SER A 200 17.12 -56.98 -42.29
N ARG A 201 17.45 -58.14 -41.74
CA ARG A 201 18.13 -59.22 -42.47
C ARG A 201 17.65 -60.60 -42.07
N LYS A 202 17.30 -61.30 -43.15
CA LYS A 202 17.05 -62.72 -43.28
C LYS A 202 18.26 -63.57 -42.85
N THR A 203 18.01 -64.69 -42.25
CA THR A 203 18.16 -66.10 -42.64
C THR A 203 17.73 -66.97 -41.48
#